data_82fa9fdd659b2d526fd71376bb5a8e32
#
_entry.id   82fa9fdd659b2d526fd71376bb5a8e32
#
_cell.length_a   1.000
_cell.length_b   1.000
_cell.length_c   1.000
_cell.angle_alpha   90.00
_cell.angle_beta   90.00
_cell.angle_gamma   90.00
#
_symmetry.space_group_name_H-M   'P 1'
#
loop_
_entity.id
_entity.type
_entity.pdbx_description
1 polymer ?
#
loop_
_entity_poly.entity_id
_entity_poly.type
_entity_poly.pdbx_seq_one_letter_code
_entity_poly.pdbx_strand_id
1 'polypeptide(L)' 'MSSTGTIKKVAGPLVIATGMRDANMYDVVRVSDEKLTGEIIEMHGDQASIQEIGRAHV' A
#
# COMPACT_ATOMS: atom_id res chain seq x y z
N MET A 1 -5.23 11.66 -9.71
CA MET A 1 -6.33 11.16 -8.88
C MET A 1 -5.83 10.08 -7.95
N SER A 2 -6.19 10.17 -6.69
CA SER A 2 -5.75 9.18 -5.73
C SER A 2 -6.73 8.03 -5.64
N SER A 3 -6.21 6.83 -5.47
CA SER A 3 -7.01 5.63 -5.27
C SER A 3 -6.98 5.27 -3.80
N THR A 4 -8.10 4.78 -3.30
CA THR A 4 -8.18 4.32 -1.94
C THR A 4 -8.46 2.84 -1.95
N GLY A 5 -7.57 2.07 -1.34
CA GLY A 5 -7.75 0.64 -1.22
C GLY A 5 -8.14 0.27 0.19
N THR A 6 -8.43 -1.00 0.38
CA THR A 6 -8.82 -1.55 1.66
C THR A 6 -7.77 -2.55 2.10
N ILE A 7 -7.24 -2.38 3.30
CA ILE A 7 -6.26 -3.31 3.85
C ILE A 7 -6.96 -4.62 4.16
N LYS A 8 -6.46 -5.70 3.57
CA LYS A 8 -7.02 -7.02 3.75
C LYS A 8 -6.23 -7.83 4.76
N LYS A 9 -4.92 -7.64 4.81
CA LYS A 9 -4.05 -8.43 5.67
C LYS A 9 -2.79 -7.66 5.99
N VAL A 10 -2.29 -7.83 7.19
CA VAL A 10 -1.00 -7.26 7.59
C VAL A 10 -0.15 -8.39 8.13
N ALA A 11 1.05 -8.53 7.61
CA ALA A 11 1.98 -9.57 8.04
C ALA A 11 3.36 -8.94 8.14
N GLY A 12 3.74 -8.55 9.37
CA GLY A 12 5.00 -7.84 9.57
C GLY A 12 5.00 -6.53 8.79
N PRO A 13 6.03 -6.26 8.02
CA PRO A 13 6.09 -5.03 7.23
C PRO A 13 5.31 -5.11 5.91
N LEU A 14 4.63 -6.24 5.67
CA LEU A 14 3.92 -6.45 4.43
C LEU A 14 2.43 -6.21 4.64
N VAL A 15 1.84 -5.40 3.78
CA VAL A 15 0.42 -5.09 3.82
C VAL A 15 -0.20 -5.52 2.49
N ILE A 16 -1.29 -6.27 2.57
CA ILE A 16 -2.03 -6.67 1.39
C ILE A 16 -3.30 -5.82 1.34
N ALA A 17 -3.50 -5.14 0.24
CA ALA A 17 -4.65 -4.27 0.06
C ALA A 17 -5.41 -4.64 -1.21
N THR A 18 -6.73 -4.47 -1.17
CA THR A 18 -7.57 -4.68 -2.35
C THR A 18 -8.08 -3.33 -2.84
N GLY A 19 -8.68 -3.32 -4.03
CA GLY A 19 -9.16 -2.08 -4.61
C GLY A 19 -8.04 -1.23 -5.15
N MET A 20 -6.92 -1.85 -5.51
CA MET A 20 -5.72 -1.14 -5.93
C MET A 20 -5.48 -1.23 -7.42
N ARG A 21 -6.53 -1.47 -8.19
CA ARG A 21 -6.37 -1.71 -9.62
C ARG A 21 -5.70 -0.57 -10.38
N ASP A 22 -5.94 0.66 -9.92
CA ASP A 22 -5.40 1.83 -10.61
C ASP A 22 -3.99 2.18 -10.15
N ALA A 23 -3.45 1.45 -9.21
CA ALA A 23 -2.10 1.72 -8.73
C ALA A 23 -1.08 1.04 -9.61
N ASN A 24 0.16 1.51 -9.55
CA ASN A 24 1.24 0.97 -10.35
C ASN A 24 2.33 0.41 -9.45
N MET A 25 3.09 -0.54 -10.02
CA MET A 25 4.25 -1.08 -9.34
C MET A 25 5.20 0.05 -8.92
N TYR A 26 5.74 -0.10 -7.74
CA TYR A 26 6.71 0.84 -7.16
C TYR A 26 6.12 2.19 -6.78
N ASP A 27 4.80 2.35 -6.88
CA ASP A 27 4.18 3.55 -6.36
C ASP A 27 4.36 3.59 -4.85
N VAL A 28 4.57 4.79 -4.34
CA VAL A 28 4.62 5.02 -2.90
C VAL A 28 3.23 5.42 -2.45
N VAL A 29 2.72 4.71 -1.47
CA VAL A 29 1.36 4.93 -0.99
C VAL A 29 1.37 5.19 0.51
N ARG A 30 0.33 5.86 0.98
CA ARG A 30 0.14 6.07 2.41
C ARG A 30 -0.64 4.88 2.95
N VAL A 31 -0.13 4.30 4.02
CA VAL A 31 -0.77 3.17 4.67
C VAL A 31 -1.39 3.68 5.97
N SER A 32 -2.71 3.60 6.08
CA SER A 32 -3.47 3.98 7.26
C SER A 32 -3.36 5.47 7.57
N ASP A 33 -4.06 5.90 8.62
CA ASP A 33 -4.06 7.29 9.04
C ASP A 33 -2.83 7.68 9.84
N GLU A 34 -1.94 6.72 10.07
CA GLU A 34 -0.77 6.97 10.90
C GLU A 34 0.42 7.48 10.11
N LYS A 35 0.19 7.91 8.88
CA LYS A 35 1.22 8.46 8.02
C LYS A 35 2.36 7.48 7.74
N LEU A 36 2.03 6.22 7.74
CA LEU A 36 2.98 5.20 7.31
C LEU A 36 3.01 5.21 5.80
N THR A 37 4.19 5.05 5.23
CA THR A 37 4.32 4.95 3.79
C THR A 37 4.78 3.57 3.40
N GLY A 38 4.39 3.15 2.22
CA GLY A 38 4.79 1.87 1.69
C GLY A 38 5.00 1.95 0.20
N GLU A 39 5.63 0.93 -0.33
CA GLU A 39 5.90 0.83 -1.76
C GLU A 39 5.21 -0.42 -2.28
N ILE A 40 4.54 -0.29 -3.42
CA ILE A 40 3.88 -1.43 -4.05
C ILE A 40 4.94 -2.30 -4.70
N ILE A 41 5.05 -3.52 -4.22
CA ILE A 41 6.08 -4.45 -4.72
C ILE A 41 5.48 -5.57 -5.56
N GLU A 42 4.16 -5.73 -5.54
CA GLU A 42 3.53 -6.77 -6.33
C GLU A 42 2.08 -6.41 -6.57
N MET A 43 1.58 -6.74 -7.75
CA MET A 43 0.19 -6.50 -8.12
C MET A 43 -0.42 -7.76 -8.66
N HIS A 44 -1.65 -8.07 -8.20
CA HIS A 44 -2.43 -9.18 -8.71
C HIS A 44 -3.87 -8.70 -8.89
N GLY A 45 -4.23 -8.32 -10.10
CA GLY A 45 -5.57 -7.78 -10.33
C GLY A 45 -5.77 -6.50 -9.57
N ASP A 46 -6.73 -6.48 -8.64
CA ASP A 46 -6.98 -5.31 -7.82
C ASP A 46 -6.28 -5.39 -6.46
N GLN A 47 -5.49 -6.44 -6.25
CA GLN A 47 -4.79 -6.64 -4.99
C GLN A 47 -3.34 -6.22 -5.13
N ALA A 48 -2.84 -5.49 -4.16
CA ALA A 48 -1.46 -5.05 -4.14
C ALA A 48 -0.78 -5.51 -2.88
N SER A 49 0.48 -5.92 -3.02
CA SER A 49 1.33 -6.19 -1.87
C SER A 49 2.20 -4.96 -1.67
N ILE A 50 2.14 -4.41 -0.48
CA ILE A 50 2.80 -3.15 -0.15
C ILE A 50 3.81 -3.40 0.95
N GLN A 51 5.05 -3.04 0.69
CA GLN A 51 6.08 -3.14 1.70
C GLN A 51 6.18 -1.81 2.44
N GLU A 52 6.01 -1.85 3.76
CA GLU A 52 6.08 -0.66 4.56
C GLU A 52 7.51 -0.13 4.60
N ILE A 53 7.67 1.13 4.27
CA ILE A 53 8.98 1.77 4.23
C ILE A 53 9.28 2.43 5.57
N GLY A 54 8.27 3.05 6.17
CA GLY A 54 8.44 3.71 7.44
C GLY A 54 7.42 4.81 7.63
N ARG A 55 7.61 5.59 8.68
CA ARG A 55 6.73 6.70 8.96
C ARG A 55 7.19 7.94 8.25
N ALA A 56 6.23 8.73 7.79
CA ALA A 56 6.55 10.03 7.25
C ALA A 56 7.01 10.93 8.40
N HIS A 57 8.10 11.62 8.20
CA HIS A 57 8.56 12.61 9.13
C HIS A 57 8.03 13.96 8.75
N VAL A 58 7.70 14.71 9.73
CA VAL A 58 7.14 16.04 9.52
C VAL A 58 8.16 17.07 9.95
#